data_8751e3bf2077a44b63303ff785e8f9ad
#
_entry.id   8751e3bf2077a44b63303ff785e8f9ad
#
_cell.length_a   1.000
_cell.length_b   1.000
_cell.length_c   1.000
_cell.angle_alpha   90.00
_cell.angle_beta   90.00
_cell.angle_gamma   90.00
#
_symmetry.space_group_name_H-M   'P 1'
#
loop_
_entity.id
_entity.type
_entity.pdbx_description
1 polymer ?
#
loop_
_entity_poly.entity_id
_entity_poly.type
_entity_poly.pdbx_seq_one_letter_code
_entity_poly.pdbx_strand_id
1 'polypeptide(L)'
;MQKTEQDIDKTNIAAYIQFTNIAPGATRNEIEDHLELCRRYDFQAAMIAPCWIPLAKEMLSGTGIKVASFLDFGMGNAHISGKLVMLESLMTLGVDEVDYAPNMGFFLSGMYDEFRNEAELMVKEAGDLPLKVMLQLGMIKSKSEKVRAIRMLEDAGVDWIKNSSGGWPPGATDASVEDITLIRETITGRSRIKASGGISTFDQARALLNAGASLLGTSRGVEIVKGAGAAQNPSKEWSKPY
;
A
#
# COMPACT_ATOMS: atom_id res chain seq x y z
N MET A 1 3.95 14.90 -21.85
CA MET A 1 4.00 13.64 -22.62
C MET A 1 2.86 12.76 -22.13
N GLN A 2 1.84 12.51 -22.97
CA GLN A 2 0.79 11.52 -22.67
C GLN A 2 1.47 10.16 -22.58
N LYS A 3 1.44 9.52 -21.37
CA LYS A 3 1.75 8.10 -21.28
C LYS A 3 0.71 7.38 -22.14
N THR A 4 1.16 6.68 -23.17
CA THR A 4 0.36 5.70 -23.90
C THR A 4 -0.36 4.82 -22.87
N GLU A 5 -1.67 4.60 -23.05
CA GLU A 5 -2.40 3.56 -22.34
C GLU A 5 -1.56 2.29 -22.40
N GLN A 6 -1.06 1.84 -21.25
CA GLN A 6 -0.41 0.56 -21.19
C GLN A 6 -1.50 -0.47 -21.46
N ASP A 7 -1.27 -1.34 -22.42
CA ASP A 7 -2.19 -2.44 -22.72
C ASP A 7 -2.13 -3.45 -21.56
N ILE A 8 -2.89 -3.12 -20.51
CA ILE A 8 -2.96 -3.90 -19.28
C ILE A 8 -3.95 -5.04 -19.52
N ASP A 9 -3.42 -6.23 -19.63
CA ASP A 9 -4.18 -7.45 -19.79
C ASP A 9 -3.92 -8.44 -18.64
N LYS A 10 -4.57 -9.60 -18.70
CA LYS A 10 -4.44 -10.64 -17.66
C LYS A 10 -3.05 -11.27 -17.61
N THR A 11 -2.25 -11.14 -18.63
CA THR A 11 -0.92 -11.75 -18.72
C THR A 11 0.15 -10.90 -18.04
N ASN A 12 -0.07 -9.58 -17.94
CA ASN A 12 0.90 -8.66 -17.36
C ASN A 12 0.45 -8.00 -16.05
N ILE A 13 -0.82 -8.14 -15.63
CA ILE A 13 -1.36 -7.45 -14.45
C ILE A 13 -0.68 -7.86 -13.14
N ALA A 14 -0.14 -9.09 -13.05
CA ALA A 14 0.56 -9.58 -11.87
C ALA A 14 1.75 -8.68 -11.49
N ALA A 15 2.45 -8.12 -12.48
CA ALA A 15 3.59 -7.22 -12.28
C ALA A 15 3.22 -5.89 -11.61
N TYR A 16 1.92 -5.59 -11.46
CA TYR A 16 1.42 -4.41 -10.75
C TYR A 16 0.85 -4.74 -9.37
N ILE A 17 0.83 -6.02 -8.97
CA ILE A 17 0.18 -6.47 -7.74
C ILE A 17 1.19 -6.74 -6.64
N GLN A 18 1.02 -6.07 -5.51
CA GLN A 18 1.58 -6.47 -4.22
C GLN A 18 0.56 -7.39 -3.54
N PHE A 19 0.79 -8.70 -3.68
CA PHE A 19 -0.12 -9.70 -3.15
C PHE A 19 -0.01 -9.72 -1.62
N THR A 20 -1.14 -9.55 -0.93
CA THR A 20 -1.17 -9.18 0.48
C THR A 20 -1.73 -10.29 1.35
N ASN A 21 -0.94 -10.72 2.37
CA ASN A 21 -1.42 -11.47 3.51
C ASN A 21 -0.81 -10.89 4.79
N ILE A 22 -1.58 -10.07 5.49
CA ILE A 22 -1.20 -9.38 6.72
C ILE A 22 -2.14 -9.74 7.88
N ALA A 23 -2.82 -10.89 7.78
CA ALA A 23 -3.72 -11.36 8.81
C ALA A 23 -2.97 -11.53 10.14
N PRO A 24 -3.44 -10.94 11.28
CA PRO A 24 -2.75 -11.01 12.56
C PRO A 24 -2.52 -12.44 13.07
N GLY A 25 -3.41 -13.36 12.69
CA GLY A 25 -3.32 -14.77 13.08
C GLY A 25 -2.77 -15.68 11.96
N ALA A 26 -2.17 -15.12 10.89
CA ALA A 26 -1.63 -15.94 9.81
C ALA A 26 -0.57 -16.91 10.32
N THR A 27 -0.81 -18.20 10.10
CA THR A 27 0.10 -19.28 10.45
C THR A 27 1.26 -19.36 9.46
N ARG A 28 2.34 -20.04 9.87
CA ARG A 28 3.50 -20.29 9.00
C ARG A 28 3.08 -20.95 7.67
N ASN A 29 2.25 -21.99 7.72
CA ASN A 29 1.79 -22.69 6.52
C ASN A 29 1.01 -21.76 5.58
N GLU A 30 0.13 -20.90 6.11
CA GLU A 30 -0.62 -19.93 5.29
C GLU A 30 0.31 -18.88 4.64
N ILE A 31 1.41 -18.51 5.30
CA ILE A 31 2.40 -17.62 4.72
C ILE A 31 3.24 -18.35 3.66
N GLU A 32 3.66 -19.59 3.91
CA GLU A 32 4.36 -20.40 2.91
C GLU A 32 3.52 -20.60 1.66
N ASP A 33 2.24 -20.95 1.80
CA ASP A 33 1.28 -21.05 0.68
C ASP A 33 1.14 -19.71 -0.08
N HIS A 34 1.06 -18.60 0.65
CA HIS A 34 1.01 -17.25 0.07
C HIS A 34 2.26 -16.93 -0.77
N LEU A 35 3.45 -17.23 -0.25
CA LEU A 35 4.71 -17.02 -0.95
C LEU A 35 4.86 -17.91 -2.18
N GLU A 36 4.40 -19.17 -2.12
CA GLU A 36 4.33 -20.05 -3.30
C GLU A 36 3.36 -19.51 -4.38
N LEU A 37 2.24 -18.91 -3.98
CA LEU A 37 1.35 -18.21 -4.92
C LEU A 37 2.04 -16.98 -5.53
N CYS A 38 2.82 -16.23 -4.75
CA CYS A 38 3.62 -15.12 -5.28
C CYS A 38 4.56 -15.60 -6.38
N ARG A 39 5.27 -16.71 -6.17
CA ARG A 39 6.16 -17.32 -7.17
C ARG A 39 5.41 -17.80 -8.40
N ARG A 40 4.30 -18.53 -8.19
CA ARG A 40 3.51 -19.12 -9.29
C ARG A 40 2.95 -18.07 -10.24
N TYR A 41 2.53 -16.92 -9.74
CA TYR A 41 1.90 -15.86 -10.52
C TYR A 41 2.83 -14.70 -10.85
N ASP A 42 4.06 -14.76 -10.38
CA ASP A 42 5.10 -13.71 -10.58
C ASP A 42 4.59 -12.31 -10.17
N PHE A 43 4.02 -12.23 -8.96
CA PHE A 43 3.57 -10.94 -8.42
C PHE A 43 4.73 -10.00 -8.16
N GLN A 44 4.48 -8.69 -8.28
CA GLN A 44 5.49 -7.66 -8.05
C GLN A 44 6.13 -7.76 -6.66
N ALA A 45 5.31 -8.05 -5.63
CA ALA A 45 5.80 -8.27 -4.28
C ALA A 45 4.85 -9.16 -3.46
N ALA A 46 5.41 -9.83 -2.45
CA ALA A 46 4.66 -10.35 -1.32
C ALA A 46 4.57 -9.27 -0.25
N MET A 47 3.35 -8.81 0.08
CA MET A 47 3.09 -7.89 1.19
C MET A 47 2.67 -8.70 2.41
N ILE A 48 3.51 -8.72 3.45
CA ILE A 48 3.38 -9.59 4.63
C ILE A 48 3.64 -8.85 5.92
N ALA A 49 3.26 -9.46 7.05
CA ALA A 49 3.56 -8.92 8.37
C ALA A 49 5.07 -8.98 8.68
N PRO A 50 5.60 -8.01 9.45
CA PRO A 50 7.05 -7.88 9.74
C PRO A 50 7.73 -9.15 10.24
N CYS A 51 7.07 -9.93 11.10
CA CYS A 51 7.63 -11.16 11.66
C CYS A 51 7.93 -12.25 10.63
N TRP A 52 7.33 -12.16 9.42
CA TRP A 52 7.51 -13.12 8.35
C TRP A 52 8.54 -12.72 7.29
N ILE A 53 9.16 -11.54 7.41
CA ILE A 53 10.17 -11.05 6.46
C ILE A 53 11.32 -12.07 6.30
N PRO A 54 11.93 -12.62 7.36
CA PRO A 54 13.03 -13.59 7.19
C PRO A 54 12.64 -14.81 6.36
N LEU A 55 11.46 -15.38 6.62
CA LEU A 55 10.91 -16.51 5.85
C LEU A 55 10.69 -16.14 4.38
N ALA A 56 10.11 -14.97 4.12
CA ALA A 56 9.86 -14.52 2.75
C ALA A 56 11.16 -14.24 1.99
N LYS A 57 12.16 -13.63 2.62
CA LYS A 57 13.49 -13.40 1.99
C LYS A 57 14.18 -14.72 1.65
N GLU A 58 14.02 -15.76 2.49
CA GLU A 58 14.52 -17.10 2.20
C GLU A 58 13.80 -17.72 0.99
N MET A 59 12.45 -17.79 1.06
CA MET A 59 11.64 -18.50 0.05
C MET A 59 11.59 -17.79 -1.30
N LEU A 60 11.71 -16.47 -1.34
CA LEU A 60 11.67 -15.67 -2.58
C LEU A 60 13.07 -15.33 -3.10
N SER A 61 14.13 -15.87 -2.48
CA SER A 61 15.50 -15.64 -2.94
C SER A 61 15.68 -16.06 -4.40
N GLY A 62 16.29 -15.20 -5.21
CA GLY A 62 16.57 -15.45 -6.63
C GLY A 62 15.36 -15.35 -7.58
N THR A 63 14.14 -15.00 -7.08
CA THR A 63 12.94 -14.89 -7.93
C THR A 63 12.75 -13.50 -8.53
N GLY A 64 13.36 -12.46 -7.98
CA GLY A 64 13.09 -11.07 -8.34
C GLY A 64 11.82 -10.49 -7.68
N ILE A 65 11.01 -11.31 -7.02
CA ILE A 65 9.80 -10.87 -6.29
C ILE A 65 10.23 -10.15 -5.01
N LYS A 66 9.72 -8.95 -4.81
CA LYS A 66 10.06 -8.13 -3.65
C LYS A 66 9.34 -8.59 -2.39
N VAL A 67 9.96 -8.38 -1.24
CA VAL A 67 9.32 -8.52 0.07
C VAL A 67 8.93 -7.14 0.56
N ALA A 68 7.64 -6.87 0.62
CA ALA A 68 7.07 -5.64 1.14
C ALA A 68 6.47 -5.87 2.54
N SER A 69 6.56 -4.86 3.40
CA SER A 69 5.97 -4.91 4.73
C SER A 69 5.44 -3.54 5.15
N PHE A 70 5.06 -3.40 6.41
CA PHE A 70 4.44 -2.17 6.90
C PHE A 70 4.84 -1.87 8.33
N LEU A 71 4.67 -0.63 8.72
CA LEU A 71 4.71 -0.19 10.12
C LEU A 71 3.47 0.65 10.47
N ASP A 72 3.05 0.58 11.73
CA ASP A 72 1.89 1.32 12.28
C ASP A 72 0.63 1.21 11.38
N PHE A 73 0.37 -0.01 10.86
CA PHE A 73 -0.62 -0.27 9.83
C PHE A 73 -2.00 0.25 10.19
N GLY A 74 -2.52 1.15 9.37
CA GLY A 74 -3.83 1.76 9.49
C GLY A 74 -4.00 2.74 10.65
N MET A 75 -3.33 2.56 11.78
CA MET A 75 -3.49 3.43 12.97
C MET A 75 -2.76 4.77 12.80
N GLY A 76 -1.51 4.75 12.43
CA GLY A 76 -0.72 5.94 12.17
C GLY A 76 -0.45 6.84 13.38
N ASN A 77 -0.81 6.42 14.60
CA ASN A 77 -0.76 7.23 15.81
C ASN A 77 0.36 6.87 16.79
N ALA A 78 1.27 5.98 16.39
CA ALA A 78 2.49 5.77 17.16
C ALA A 78 3.35 7.03 17.16
N HIS A 79 4.06 7.28 18.28
CA HIS A 79 4.99 8.40 18.35
C HIS A 79 6.12 8.23 17.32
N ILE A 80 6.57 9.34 16.71
CA ILE A 80 7.56 9.29 15.62
C ILE A 80 8.82 8.51 15.98
N SER A 81 9.35 8.64 17.19
CA SER A 81 10.52 7.84 17.62
C SER A 81 10.28 6.33 17.55
N GLY A 82 9.06 5.88 17.85
CA GLY A 82 8.68 4.48 17.71
C GLY A 82 8.61 4.05 16.24
N LYS A 83 8.05 4.90 15.36
CA LYS A 83 8.00 4.63 13.91
C LYS A 83 9.41 4.50 13.31
N LEU A 84 10.34 5.39 13.69
CA LEU A 84 11.73 5.34 13.23
C LEU A 84 12.42 4.03 13.64
N VAL A 85 12.29 3.61 14.90
CA VAL A 85 12.84 2.33 15.38
C VAL A 85 12.19 1.13 14.66
N MET A 86 10.88 1.18 14.39
CA MET A 86 10.21 0.13 13.61
C MET A 86 10.75 0.08 12.18
N LEU A 87 10.97 1.24 11.54
CA LEU A 87 11.52 1.31 10.18
C LEU A 87 12.94 0.72 10.12
N GLU A 88 13.81 1.13 11.05
CA GLU A 88 15.17 0.58 11.18
C GLU A 88 15.15 -0.95 11.36
N SER A 89 14.25 -1.46 12.19
CA SER A 89 14.08 -2.90 12.39
C SER A 89 13.66 -3.61 11.08
N LEU A 90 12.74 -3.05 10.31
CA LEU A 90 12.33 -3.60 9.00
C LEU A 90 13.50 -3.61 8.00
N MET A 91 14.28 -2.53 7.96
CA MET A 91 15.47 -2.43 7.11
C MET A 91 16.51 -3.49 7.48
N THR A 92 16.75 -3.70 8.78
CA THR A 92 17.65 -4.74 9.29
C THR A 92 17.21 -6.15 8.88
N LEU A 93 15.90 -6.41 8.80
CA LEU A 93 15.34 -7.67 8.32
C LEU A 93 15.45 -7.83 6.78
N GLY A 94 15.89 -6.80 6.06
CA GLY A 94 16.11 -6.84 4.63
C GLY A 94 14.85 -6.68 3.79
N VAL A 95 13.84 -5.95 4.29
CA VAL A 95 12.64 -5.60 3.51
C VAL A 95 13.01 -4.81 2.25
N ASP A 96 12.28 -5.00 1.16
CA ASP A 96 12.56 -4.30 -0.10
C ASP A 96 11.69 -3.03 -0.27
N GLU A 97 10.53 -2.95 0.40
CA GLU A 97 9.60 -1.82 0.33
C GLU A 97 8.76 -1.75 1.60
N VAL A 98 8.45 -0.55 2.08
CA VAL A 98 7.66 -0.34 3.32
C VAL A 98 6.46 0.58 3.08
N ASP A 99 5.29 0.15 3.58
CA ASP A 99 4.11 1.00 3.70
C ASP A 99 4.02 1.52 5.15
N TYR A 100 3.78 2.83 5.37
CA TYR A 100 3.50 3.33 6.71
C TYR A 100 2.24 4.19 6.76
N ALA A 101 1.59 4.24 7.93
CA ALA A 101 0.47 5.10 8.18
C ALA A 101 0.95 6.41 8.82
N PRO A 102 0.64 7.59 8.23
CA PRO A 102 0.95 8.88 8.84
C PRO A 102 -0.04 9.17 9.96
N ASN A 103 0.33 10.10 10.85
CA ASN A 103 -0.59 10.54 11.90
C ASN A 103 -1.70 11.43 11.32
N MET A 104 -2.80 10.81 10.93
CA MET A 104 -3.96 11.55 10.42
C MET A 104 -4.60 12.47 11.46
N GLY A 105 -4.41 12.19 12.75
CA GLY A 105 -4.85 13.08 13.83
C GLY A 105 -4.20 14.45 13.76
N PHE A 106 -2.92 14.54 13.43
CA PHE A 106 -2.24 15.81 13.20
C PHE A 106 -2.87 16.57 12.04
N PHE A 107 -3.01 15.91 10.88
CA PHE A 107 -3.59 16.55 9.70
C PHE A 107 -5.02 17.05 9.97
N LEU A 108 -5.88 16.20 10.53
CA LEU A 108 -7.28 16.53 10.79
C LEU A 108 -7.47 17.60 11.87
N SER A 109 -6.47 17.81 12.73
CA SER A 109 -6.43 18.89 13.74
C SER A 109 -5.82 20.19 13.21
N GLY A 110 -5.40 20.25 11.93
CA GLY A 110 -4.72 21.41 11.36
C GLY A 110 -3.25 21.55 11.79
N MET A 111 -2.67 20.54 12.44
CA MET A 111 -1.27 20.46 12.84
C MET A 111 -0.42 20.04 11.63
N TYR A 112 -0.39 20.91 10.62
CA TYR A 112 0.20 20.57 9.32
C TYR A 112 1.72 20.47 9.38
N ASP A 113 2.37 21.24 10.23
CA ASP A 113 3.81 21.20 10.39
C ASP A 113 4.27 19.89 11.03
N GLU A 114 3.52 19.36 12.02
CA GLU A 114 3.78 18.07 12.64
C GLU A 114 3.56 16.93 11.65
N PHE A 115 2.48 17.00 10.86
CA PHE A 115 2.19 16.00 9.83
C PHE A 115 3.28 15.95 8.76
N ARG A 116 3.75 17.09 8.27
CA ARG A 116 4.83 17.18 7.29
C ARG A 116 6.16 16.73 7.88
N ASN A 117 6.51 17.20 9.08
CA ASN A 117 7.76 16.85 9.76
C ASN A 117 7.86 15.33 10.02
N GLU A 118 6.76 14.67 10.36
CA GLU A 118 6.73 13.21 10.47
C GLU A 118 7.13 12.56 9.14
N ALA A 119 6.54 12.99 8.03
CA ALA A 119 6.85 12.45 6.70
C ALA A 119 8.31 12.69 6.31
N GLU A 120 8.84 13.91 6.54
CA GLU A 120 10.24 14.26 6.27
C GLU A 120 11.22 13.39 7.06
N LEU A 121 10.93 13.14 8.34
CA LEU A 121 11.76 12.27 9.19
C LEU A 121 11.72 10.81 8.71
N MET A 122 10.55 10.31 8.33
CA MET A 122 10.39 8.96 7.79
C MET A 122 11.13 8.78 6.46
N VAL A 123 11.04 9.77 5.55
CA VAL A 123 11.76 9.77 4.28
C VAL A 123 13.26 9.78 4.50
N LYS A 124 13.73 10.64 5.41
CA LYS A 124 15.17 10.73 5.75
C LYS A 124 15.71 9.41 6.29
N GLU A 125 14.95 8.74 7.16
CA GLU A 125 15.36 7.47 7.76
C GLU A 125 15.33 6.33 6.73
N ALA A 126 14.33 6.33 5.84
CA ALA A 126 14.20 5.32 4.79
C ALA A 126 15.38 5.35 3.78
N GLY A 127 15.96 6.54 3.52
CA GLY A 127 17.02 6.70 2.53
C GLY A 127 16.55 6.22 1.14
N ASP A 128 17.21 5.21 0.60
CA ASP A 128 16.89 4.64 -0.72
C ASP A 128 15.78 3.56 -0.65
N LEU A 129 15.29 3.20 0.54
CA LEU A 129 14.20 2.22 0.68
C LEU A 129 12.87 2.84 0.23
N PRO A 130 12.16 2.28 -0.77
CA PRO A 130 10.88 2.80 -1.22
C PRO A 130 9.85 2.87 -0.09
N LEU A 131 9.44 4.09 0.27
CA LEU A 131 8.49 4.37 1.34
C LEU A 131 7.13 4.76 0.76
N LYS A 132 6.06 4.07 1.19
CA LYS A 132 4.70 4.32 0.73
C LYS A 132 3.82 4.81 1.88
N VAL A 133 3.24 5.98 1.73
CA VAL A 133 2.38 6.60 2.75
C VAL A 133 0.92 6.22 2.52
N MET A 134 0.30 5.54 3.50
CA MET A 134 -1.12 5.20 3.52
C MET A 134 -1.94 6.42 3.97
N LEU A 135 -2.27 7.33 3.04
CA LEU A 135 -2.83 8.65 3.36
C LEU A 135 -4.26 8.64 3.94
N GLN A 136 -4.98 7.51 3.85
CA GLN A 136 -6.35 7.40 4.37
C GLN A 136 -7.30 8.51 3.85
N LEU A 137 -7.34 8.69 2.53
CA LEU A 137 -8.12 9.77 1.89
C LEU A 137 -9.60 9.80 2.30
N GLY A 138 -10.19 8.66 2.65
CA GLY A 138 -11.57 8.57 3.14
C GLY A 138 -11.82 9.33 4.44
N MET A 139 -10.81 9.58 5.24
CA MET A 139 -10.93 10.38 6.48
C MET A 139 -10.98 11.89 6.20
N ILE A 140 -10.57 12.33 5.02
CA ILE A 140 -10.51 13.75 4.65
C ILE A 140 -11.76 14.10 3.84
N LYS A 141 -12.61 14.97 4.39
CA LYS A 141 -13.93 15.28 3.81
C LYS A 141 -13.89 16.19 2.58
N SER A 142 -12.97 17.16 2.56
CA SER A 142 -12.95 18.18 1.52
C SER A 142 -11.91 17.85 0.45
N LYS A 143 -12.25 18.08 -0.83
CA LYS A 143 -11.32 17.88 -1.96
C LYS A 143 -10.08 18.77 -1.80
N SER A 144 -10.23 20.01 -1.34
CA SER A 144 -9.11 20.93 -1.13
C SER A 144 -8.14 20.43 -0.06
N GLU A 145 -8.65 19.83 1.02
CA GLU A 145 -7.81 19.25 2.06
C GLU A 145 -7.13 17.94 1.58
N LYS A 146 -7.82 17.10 0.78
CA LYS A 146 -7.16 15.96 0.12
C LYS A 146 -5.98 16.41 -0.74
N VAL A 147 -6.17 17.45 -1.57
CA VAL A 147 -5.09 18.06 -2.38
C VAL A 147 -3.96 18.59 -1.50
N ARG A 148 -4.28 19.26 -0.40
CA ARG A 148 -3.28 19.76 0.55
C ARG A 148 -2.43 18.62 1.11
N ALA A 149 -3.07 17.57 1.64
CA ALA A 149 -2.37 16.43 2.22
C ALA A 149 -1.45 15.74 1.19
N ILE A 150 -1.91 15.53 -0.04
CA ILE A 150 -1.13 14.92 -1.12
C ILE A 150 0.11 15.76 -1.42
N ARG A 151 -0.05 17.08 -1.57
CA ARG A 151 1.09 17.99 -1.85
C ARG A 151 2.10 18.01 -0.71
N MET A 152 1.63 18.07 0.53
CA MET A 152 2.51 18.06 1.70
C MET A 152 3.38 16.79 1.75
N LEU A 153 2.83 15.63 1.42
CA LEU A 153 3.59 14.38 1.37
C LEU A 153 4.58 14.36 0.20
N GLU A 154 4.18 14.81 -0.99
CA GLU A 154 5.10 14.90 -2.12
C GLU A 154 6.23 15.91 -1.86
N ASP A 155 5.92 17.06 -1.23
CA ASP A 155 6.92 18.07 -0.85
C ASP A 155 7.87 17.59 0.25
N ALA A 156 7.40 16.69 1.14
CA ALA A 156 8.23 15.99 2.11
C ALA A 156 9.15 14.93 1.47
N GLY A 157 9.03 14.66 0.18
CA GLY A 157 9.89 13.73 -0.55
C GLY A 157 9.41 12.28 -0.57
N VAL A 158 8.12 12.03 -0.25
CA VAL A 158 7.56 10.68 -0.25
C VAL A 158 7.56 10.06 -1.66
N ASP A 159 8.11 8.85 -1.81
CA ASP A 159 8.17 8.14 -3.10
C ASP A 159 6.80 7.70 -3.61
N TRP A 160 5.92 7.28 -2.68
CA TRP A 160 4.64 6.69 -3.02
C TRP A 160 3.51 7.20 -2.14
N ILE A 161 2.44 7.63 -2.76
CA ILE A 161 1.18 7.96 -2.08
C ILE A 161 0.20 6.81 -2.31
N LYS A 162 -0.24 6.19 -1.21
CA LYS A 162 -1.23 5.13 -1.18
C LYS A 162 -2.55 5.72 -0.67
N ASN A 163 -3.65 5.50 -1.39
CA ASN A 163 -4.94 6.10 -1.05
C ASN A 163 -5.47 5.68 0.32
N SER A 164 -5.29 4.40 0.70
CA SER A 164 -5.88 3.80 1.89
C SER A 164 -5.11 2.55 2.35
N SER A 165 -5.33 2.14 3.60
CA SER A 165 -4.94 0.81 4.10
C SER A 165 -5.95 -0.29 3.75
N GLY A 166 -7.16 0.08 3.30
CA GLY A 166 -8.25 -0.84 2.95
C GLY A 166 -9.07 -1.31 4.16
N GLY A 167 -10.20 -0.65 4.43
CA GLY A 167 -11.20 -1.11 5.41
C GLY A 167 -10.87 -0.95 6.89
N TRP A 168 -9.66 -0.57 7.26
CA TRP A 168 -9.22 -0.28 8.62
C TRP A 168 -8.23 0.89 8.63
N PRO A 169 -8.27 1.85 9.58
CA PRO A 169 -9.23 1.99 10.70
C PRO A 169 -10.61 2.49 10.22
N PRO A 170 -11.56 2.70 11.15
CA PRO A 170 -12.83 3.35 10.82
C PRO A 170 -12.60 4.67 10.07
N GLY A 171 -13.29 4.86 8.94
CA GLY A 171 -13.07 5.99 8.03
C GLY A 171 -12.11 5.73 6.86
N ALA A 172 -11.33 4.65 6.91
CA ALA A 172 -10.63 4.18 5.71
C ALA A 172 -11.65 3.70 4.66
N THR A 173 -11.39 4.04 3.39
CA THR A 173 -12.25 3.67 2.27
C THR A 173 -11.53 2.75 1.31
N ASP A 174 -12.30 1.99 0.54
CA ASP A 174 -11.78 1.23 -0.58
C ASP A 174 -11.19 2.16 -1.67
N ALA A 175 -10.34 1.61 -2.51
CA ALA A 175 -9.77 2.34 -3.63
C ALA A 175 -10.87 2.74 -4.63
N SER A 176 -10.86 3.99 -5.07
CA SER A 176 -11.75 4.50 -6.10
C SER A 176 -10.97 5.14 -7.25
N VAL A 177 -11.54 5.08 -8.44
CA VAL A 177 -10.99 5.78 -9.62
C VAL A 177 -10.89 7.27 -9.35
N GLU A 178 -11.86 7.84 -8.62
CA GLU A 178 -11.89 9.25 -8.26
C GLU A 178 -10.67 9.64 -7.39
N ASP A 179 -10.41 8.90 -6.31
CA ASP A 179 -9.27 9.20 -5.43
C ASP A 179 -7.92 9.02 -6.15
N ILE A 180 -7.77 7.96 -6.97
CA ILE A 180 -6.54 7.75 -7.74
C ILE A 180 -6.34 8.85 -8.77
N THR A 181 -7.39 9.26 -9.47
CA THR A 181 -7.35 10.40 -10.40
C THR A 181 -6.98 11.69 -9.67
N LEU A 182 -7.57 11.94 -8.50
CA LEU A 182 -7.24 13.12 -7.69
C LEU A 182 -5.75 13.14 -7.29
N ILE A 183 -5.20 12.00 -6.85
CA ILE A 183 -3.76 11.93 -6.53
C ILE A 183 -2.95 12.23 -7.78
N ARG A 184 -3.24 11.58 -8.91
CA ARG A 184 -2.53 11.77 -10.19
C ARG A 184 -2.54 13.23 -10.66
N GLU A 185 -3.69 13.90 -10.55
CA GLU A 185 -3.83 15.30 -10.95
C GLU A 185 -3.14 16.28 -9.99
N THR A 186 -2.87 15.84 -8.76
CA THR A 186 -2.29 16.69 -7.70
C THR A 186 -0.77 16.60 -7.67
N ILE A 187 -0.20 15.40 -7.82
CA ILE A 187 1.25 15.18 -7.78
C ILE A 187 1.94 15.81 -9.01
N THR A 188 3.18 16.24 -8.81
CA THR A 188 3.99 16.84 -9.90
C THR A 188 4.82 15.80 -10.68
N GLY A 189 4.73 14.51 -10.32
CA GLY A 189 5.43 13.40 -10.95
C GLY A 189 6.67 12.92 -10.19
N ARG A 190 6.97 13.48 -9.03
CA ARG A 190 8.01 12.97 -8.12
C ARG A 190 7.54 11.70 -7.41
N SER A 191 6.32 11.71 -6.91
CA SER A 191 5.70 10.55 -6.28
C SER A 191 5.00 9.63 -7.29
N ARG A 192 4.85 8.35 -6.91
CA ARG A 192 4.03 7.35 -7.61
C ARG A 192 2.78 7.03 -6.80
N ILE A 193 1.87 6.26 -7.38
CA ILE A 193 0.57 5.97 -6.77
C ILE A 193 0.39 4.47 -6.56
N LYS A 194 0.04 4.09 -5.32
CA LYS A 194 -0.42 2.74 -4.99
C LYS A 194 -1.90 2.79 -4.65
N ALA A 195 -2.72 1.99 -5.34
CA ALA A 195 -4.13 1.80 -5.00
C ALA A 195 -4.31 0.60 -4.08
N SER A 196 -5.16 0.71 -3.06
CA SER A 196 -5.40 -0.36 -2.09
C SER A 196 -6.77 -0.22 -1.43
N GLY A 197 -7.38 -1.37 -1.13
CA GLY A 197 -8.71 -1.48 -0.54
C GLY A 197 -9.76 -1.93 -1.55
N GLY A 198 -10.47 -3.05 -1.26
CA GLY A 198 -11.61 -3.54 -2.01
C GLY A 198 -11.33 -4.05 -3.44
N ILE A 199 -10.07 -4.12 -3.86
CA ILE A 199 -9.69 -4.53 -5.23
C ILE A 199 -9.79 -6.04 -5.34
N SER A 200 -10.78 -6.56 -6.07
CA SER A 200 -11.08 -7.99 -6.13
C SER A 200 -11.31 -8.55 -7.53
N THR A 201 -11.47 -7.68 -8.54
CA THR A 201 -11.69 -8.11 -9.93
C THR A 201 -10.67 -7.50 -10.88
N PHE A 202 -10.48 -8.16 -12.03
CA PHE A 202 -9.62 -7.65 -13.09
C PHE A 202 -10.04 -6.26 -13.57
N ASP A 203 -11.35 -6.04 -13.75
CA ASP A 203 -11.85 -4.76 -14.26
C ASP A 203 -11.63 -3.60 -13.27
N GLN A 204 -11.81 -3.85 -11.94
CA GLN A 204 -11.46 -2.88 -10.91
C GLN A 204 -9.96 -2.56 -10.93
N ALA A 205 -9.11 -3.59 -10.96
CA ALA A 205 -7.67 -3.45 -11.00
C ALA A 205 -7.22 -2.63 -12.22
N ARG A 206 -7.71 -2.99 -13.41
CA ARG A 206 -7.43 -2.27 -14.66
C ARG A 206 -7.91 -0.82 -14.62
N ALA A 207 -9.10 -0.56 -14.11
CA ALA A 207 -9.63 0.79 -13.99
C ALA A 207 -8.75 1.69 -13.10
N LEU A 208 -8.24 1.17 -11.97
CA LEU A 208 -7.35 1.90 -11.08
C LEU A 208 -5.97 2.16 -11.70
N LEU A 209 -5.41 1.19 -12.43
CA LEU A 209 -4.16 1.36 -13.17
C LEU A 209 -4.33 2.42 -14.28
N ASN A 210 -5.42 2.38 -15.04
CA ASN A 210 -5.73 3.39 -16.06
C ASN A 210 -5.97 4.78 -15.44
N ALA A 211 -6.50 4.86 -14.22
CA ALA A 211 -6.65 6.11 -13.48
C ALA A 211 -5.31 6.71 -13.05
N GLY A 212 -4.22 5.94 -13.05
CA GLY A 212 -2.86 6.41 -12.76
C GLY A 212 -2.14 5.68 -11.65
N ALA A 213 -2.74 4.64 -11.04
CA ALA A 213 -2.02 3.79 -10.10
C ALA A 213 -0.85 3.08 -10.82
N SER A 214 0.27 2.96 -10.13
CA SER A 214 1.44 2.20 -10.60
C SER A 214 1.59 0.87 -9.88
N LEU A 215 0.92 0.70 -8.73
CA LEU A 215 0.84 -0.53 -7.96
C LEU A 215 -0.55 -0.72 -7.36
N LEU A 216 -0.90 -1.98 -7.13
CA LEU A 216 -2.14 -2.42 -6.48
C LEU A 216 -1.80 -3.25 -5.24
N GLY A 217 -2.38 -2.92 -4.09
CA GLY A 217 -2.31 -3.74 -2.88
C GLY A 217 -3.62 -4.51 -2.71
N THR A 218 -3.57 -5.84 -2.78
CA THR A 218 -4.76 -6.68 -2.67
C THR A 218 -4.45 -8.08 -2.15
N SER A 219 -5.38 -8.67 -1.40
CA SER A 219 -5.37 -10.09 -1.03
C SER A 219 -6.04 -10.98 -2.10
N ARG A 220 -6.52 -10.39 -3.22
CA ARG A 220 -7.25 -11.09 -4.29
C ARG A 220 -6.44 -11.18 -5.59
N GLY A 221 -5.12 -11.16 -5.49
CA GLY A 221 -4.24 -11.16 -6.66
C GLY A 221 -4.50 -12.34 -7.59
N VAL A 222 -4.70 -13.54 -7.05
CA VAL A 222 -4.94 -14.77 -7.85
C VAL A 222 -6.26 -14.67 -8.63
N GLU A 223 -7.32 -14.18 -7.99
CA GLU A 223 -8.63 -14.01 -8.62
C GLU A 223 -8.57 -12.95 -9.74
N ILE A 224 -7.83 -11.88 -9.50
CA ILE A 224 -7.62 -10.81 -10.49
C ILE A 224 -6.90 -11.36 -11.73
N VAL A 225 -5.80 -12.08 -11.56
CA VAL A 225 -5.02 -12.65 -12.67
C VAL A 225 -5.85 -13.69 -13.43
N LYS A 226 -6.61 -14.54 -12.73
CA LYS A 226 -7.51 -15.49 -13.36
C LYS A 226 -8.71 -14.83 -14.06
N GLY A 227 -8.98 -13.56 -13.75
CA GLY A 227 -10.15 -12.83 -14.25
C GLY A 227 -11.47 -13.41 -13.70
N ALA A 228 -11.42 -14.13 -12.58
CA ALA A 228 -12.61 -14.55 -11.87
C ALA A 228 -13.31 -13.33 -11.29
N GLY A 229 -14.59 -13.15 -11.56
CA GLY A 229 -15.42 -12.17 -10.85
C GLY A 229 -15.37 -12.46 -9.35
N ALA A 230 -15.62 -11.44 -8.52
CA ALA A 230 -15.61 -11.56 -7.07
C ALA A 230 -16.55 -12.70 -6.62
N ALA A 231 -16.01 -13.88 -6.39
CA ALA A 231 -16.68 -14.85 -5.55
C ALA A 231 -16.81 -14.18 -4.17
N GLN A 232 -18.03 -14.10 -3.64
CA GLN A 232 -18.26 -13.53 -2.31
C GLN A 232 -17.34 -14.24 -1.32
N ASN A 233 -16.46 -13.48 -0.70
CA ASN A 233 -15.47 -14.05 0.20
C ASN A 233 -16.10 -14.31 1.56
N PRO A 234 -16.06 -15.53 2.09
CA PRO A 234 -16.47 -15.80 3.46
C PRO A 234 -15.56 -15.14 4.53
N SER A 235 -14.40 -14.61 4.15
CA SER A 235 -13.48 -13.94 5.09
C SER A 235 -13.84 -12.47 5.42
N LYS A 236 -15.07 -12.02 5.17
CA LYS A 236 -15.60 -10.72 5.61
C LYS A 236 -15.78 -10.58 7.14
N GLU A 237 -15.30 -11.54 7.92
CA GLU A 237 -15.33 -11.40 9.38
C GLU A 237 -14.35 -10.37 9.98
N TRP A 238 -13.51 -9.76 9.16
CA TRP A 238 -12.61 -8.66 9.57
C TRP A 238 -13.30 -7.31 9.77
N SER A 239 -14.59 -7.21 9.43
CA SER A 239 -15.35 -5.96 9.54
C SER A 239 -16.12 -5.80 10.85
N LYS A 240 -15.90 -6.66 11.84
CA LYS A 240 -16.48 -6.43 13.18
C LYS A 240 -15.49 -5.59 13.98
N PRO A 241 -15.88 -4.38 14.43
CA PRO A 241 -15.08 -3.62 15.39
C PRO A 241 -14.95 -4.43 16.67
N TYR A 242 -13.77 -4.40 17.27
CA TYR A 242 -13.55 -4.83 18.64
C TYR A 242 -14.35 -3.95 19.60
#